data_14bbd326601f9cad250b8cd6e90f1c69
#
_entry.id   14bbd326601f9cad250b8cd6e90f1c69
#
_cell.length_a   1.000
_cell.length_b   1.000
_cell.length_c   1.000
_cell.angle_alpha   90.00
_cell.angle_beta   90.00
_cell.angle_gamma   90.00
#
_symmetry.space_group_name_H-M   'P 1'
#
loop_
_entity.id
_entity.type
_entity.pdbx_description
1 polymer ?
#
loop_
_entity_poly.entity_id
_entity_poly.type
_entity_poly.pdbx_seq_one_letter_code
_entity_poly.pdbx_strand_id
1 'polypeptide(L)'
;MKKTGIRKDRGTGLIVLIMVIAFLLAVGIILLFVTGTGSEVAGNIRLQERAFNAAEAGFDEVWRYLNENIVSGAILDFSAQYRTDFNGNVNVLDDPADTNPYYFRKLTDEELVADVIKDPANAIFVNQPLPDDNTLTYTVFLINNEAAGVAQNDMNCIIVCIGRAGRNTYVRLEILVEIQST
;
A
#
# COMPACT_ATOMS: atom_id res chain seq x y z
N MET A 1 -57.50 -62.43 22.05
CA MET A 1 -56.14 -61.98 22.41
C MET A 1 -55.53 -61.39 21.17
N LYS A 2 -55.40 -60.05 21.10
CA LYS A 2 -54.80 -59.32 19.94
C LYS A 2 -53.31 -59.16 20.25
N LYS A 3 -52.43 -59.81 19.44
CA LYS A 3 -51.00 -59.63 19.50
C LYS A 3 -50.63 -58.27 18.80
N THR A 4 -50.31 -57.26 19.58
CA THR A 4 -49.70 -56.03 19.12
C THR A 4 -48.29 -56.31 18.68
N GLY A 5 -48.07 -56.34 17.34
CA GLY A 5 -46.74 -56.45 16.75
C GLY A 5 -45.95 -55.18 17.02
N ILE A 6 -44.90 -55.30 17.82
CA ILE A 6 -43.90 -54.24 17.98
C ILE A 6 -43.16 -54.08 16.63
N ARG A 7 -43.50 -53.03 15.93
CA ARG A 7 -42.78 -52.62 14.69
C ARG A 7 -41.31 -52.33 15.05
N LYS A 8 -40.43 -53.01 14.37
CA LYS A 8 -38.98 -52.78 14.44
C LYS A 8 -38.59 -51.46 13.79
N ASP A 9 -38.71 -50.36 14.46
CA ASP A 9 -38.23 -49.04 14.00
C ASP A 9 -36.74 -48.81 14.35
N ARG A 10 -35.97 -49.90 14.46
CA ARG A 10 -34.55 -49.85 14.85
C ARG A 10 -33.61 -49.26 13.74
N GLY A 11 -34.03 -49.17 12.48
CA GLY A 11 -33.24 -48.65 11.38
C GLY A 11 -33.28 -47.13 11.21
N THR A 12 -34.44 -46.53 11.51
CA THR A 12 -34.64 -45.09 11.33
C THR A 12 -33.80 -44.24 12.29
N GLY A 13 -33.61 -44.69 13.53
CA GLY A 13 -32.79 -43.99 14.52
C GLY A 13 -31.31 -43.91 14.14
N LEU A 14 -30.79 -44.97 13.50
CA LEU A 14 -29.39 -44.99 13.03
C LEU A 14 -29.15 -44.00 11.88
N ILE A 15 -30.11 -43.92 10.96
CA ILE A 15 -30.03 -43.00 9.79
C ILE A 15 -30.07 -41.54 10.30
N VAL A 16 -30.96 -41.20 11.23
CA VAL A 16 -31.04 -39.87 11.81
C VAL A 16 -29.75 -39.53 12.56
N LEU A 17 -29.17 -40.44 13.31
CA LEU A 17 -27.91 -40.24 14.02
C LEU A 17 -26.77 -39.92 13.03
N ILE A 18 -26.65 -40.70 11.94
CA ILE A 18 -25.63 -40.46 10.93
C ILE A 18 -25.83 -39.09 10.26
N MET A 19 -27.07 -38.70 9.94
CA MET A 19 -27.36 -37.38 9.35
C MET A 19 -26.98 -36.23 10.29
N VAL A 20 -27.27 -36.36 11.61
CA VAL A 20 -26.90 -35.35 12.61
C VAL A 20 -25.37 -35.22 12.73
N ILE A 21 -24.64 -36.36 12.76
CA ILE A 21 -23.19 -36.35 12.84
C ILE A 21 -22.60 -35.73 11.56
N ALA A 22 -23.10 -36.08 10.37
CA ALA A 22 -22.66 -35.50 9.11
C ALA A 22 -22.90 -34.00 9.06
N PHE A 23 -24.06 -33.53 9.53
CA PHE A 23 -24.37 -32.10 9.61
C PHE A 23 -23.45 -31.37 10.58
N LEU A 24 -23.19 -31.92 11.76
CA LEU A 24 -22.28 -31.31 12.75
C LEU A 24 -20.84 -31.26 12.22
N LEU A 25 -20.39 -32.30 11.50
CA LEU A 25 -19.07 -32.29 10.83
C LEU A 25 -19.01 -31.19 9.76
N ALA A 26 -20.03 -31.06 8.93
CA ALA A 26 -20.07 -30.02 7.90
C ALA A 26 -19.99 -28.60 8.50
N VAL A 27 -20.78 -28.34 9.55
CA VAL A 27 -20.75 -27.07 10.30
C VAL A 27 -19.39 -26.85 10.94
N GLY A 28 -18.80 -27.88 11.55
CA GLY A 28 -17.46 -27.83 12.15
C GLY A 28 -16.37 -27.44 11.15
N ILE A 29 -16.39 -28.03 9.95
CA ILE A 29 -15.45 -27.71 8.87
C ILE A 29 -15.62 -26.26 8.42
N ILE A 30 -16.86 -25.78 8.21
CA ILE A 30 -17.13 -24.40 7.82
C ILE A 30 -16.58 -23.42 8.86
N LEU A 31 -16.80 -23.68 10.15
CA LEU A 31 -16.30 -22.85 11.24
C LEU A 31 -14.76 -22.79 11.25
N LEU A 32 -14.09 -23.92 11.00
CA LEU A 32 -12.63 -23.95 10.91
C LEU A 32 -12.10 -23.10 9.73
N PHE A 33 -12.76 -23.15 8.56
CA PHE A 33 -12.39 -22.31 7.42
C PHE A 33 -12.57 -20.81 7.74
N VAL A 34 -13.70 -20.42 8.30
CA VAL A 34 -13.99 -19.04 8.67
C VAL A 34 -13.00 -18.50 9.71
N THR A 35 -12.64 -19.33 10.69
CA THR A 35 -11.67 -18.93 11.74
C THR A 35 -10.25 -18.80 11.18
N GLY A 36 -9.85 -19.70 10.26
CA GLY A 36 -8.54 -19.66 9.62
C GLY A 36 -8.33 -18.42 8.75
N THR A 37 -9.30 -18.08 7.91
CA THR A 37 -9.23 -16.88 7.04
C THR A 37 -9.21 -15.57 7.84
N GLY A 38 -9.88 -15.50 8.98
CA GLY A 38 -9.87 -14.33 9.85
C GLY A 38 -8.48 -13.95 10.35
N SER A 39 -7.64 -14.93 10.66
CA SER A 39 -6.26 -14.69 11.12
C SER A 39 -5.36 -14.12 10.03
N GLU A 40 -5.48 -14.60 8.80
CA GLU A 40 -4.71 -14.11 7.66
C GLU A 40 -5.10 -12.66 7.29
N VAL A 41 -6.41 -12.38 7.27
CA VAL A 41 -6.93 -11.03 7.03
C VAL A 41 -6.42 -10.05 8.10
N ALA A 42 -6.49 -10.43 9.37
CA ALA A 42 -5.98 -9.60 10.47
C ALA A 42 -4.46 -9.35 10.34
N GLY A 43 -3.70 -10.35 9.90
CA GLY A 43 -2.26 -10.21 9.62
C GLY A 43 -1.98 -9.20 8.51
N ASN A 44 -2.73 -9.28 7.40
CA ASN A 44 -2.59 -8.37 6.27
C ASN A 44 -2.97 -6.93 6.63
N ILE A 45 -4.05 -6.73 7.41
CA ILE A 45 -4.45 -5.40 7.89
C ILE A 45 -3.33 -4.78 8.74
N ARG A 46 -2.73 -5.54 9.66
CA ARG A 46 -1.61 -5.04 10.48
C ARG A 46 -0.39 -4.65 9.64
N LEU A 47 -0.08 -5.40 8.59
CA LEU A 47 1.01 -5.06 7.69
C LEU A 47 0.70 -3.79 6.90
N GLN A 48 -0.54 -3.60 6.45
CA GLN A 48 -0.97 -2.38 5.78
C GLN A 48 -0.90 -1.15 6.71
N GLU A 49 -1.38 -1.27 7.96
CA GLU A 49 -1.25 -0.21 8.96
C GLU A 49 0.21 0.16 9.24
N ARG A 50 1.10 -0.84 9.33
CA ARG A 50 2.53 -0.60 9.52
C ARG A 50 3.18 0.06 8.30
N ALA A 51 2.82 -0.35 7.09
CA ALA A 51 3.30 0.28 5.86
C ALA A 51 2.77 1.73 5.75
N PHE A 52 1.52 1.98 6.14
CA PHE A 52 0.96 3.33 6.21
C PHE A 52 1.74 4.21 7.19
N ASN A 53 2.00 3.74 8.40
CA ASN A 53 2.80 4.46 9.40
C ASN A 53 4.23 4.75 8.89
N ALA A 54 4.82 3.83 8.11
CA ALA A 54 6.11 4.08 7.49
C ALA A 54 6.04 5.18 6.42
N ALA A 55 4.96 5.24 5.63
CA ALA A 55 4.74 6.30 4.65
C ALA A 55 4.52 7.66 5.33
N GLU A 56 3.75 7.72 6.42
CA GLU A 56 3.56 8.94 7.23
C GLU A 56 4.88 9.43 7.83
N ALA A 57 5.70 8.54 8.38
CA ALA A 57 7.02 8.90 8.90
C ALA A 57 7.93 9.45 7.79
N GLY A 58 7.85 8.88 6.58
CA GLY A 58 8.53 9.40 5.39
C GLY A 58 8.05 10.80 5.02
N PHE A 59 6.75 11.08 5.14
CA PHE A 59 6.21 12.41 4.91
C PHE A 59 6.71 13.42 5.94
N ASP A 60 6.67 13.10 7.23
CA ASP A 60 7.16 13.98 8.29
C ASP A 60 8.65 14.31 8.09
N GLU A 61 9.45 13.33 7.72
CA GLU A 61 10.89 13.52 7.50
C GLU A 61 11.16 14.37 6.25
N VAL A 62 10.44 14.14 5.13
CA VAL A 62 10.62 14.97 3.93
C VAL A 62 10.12 16.39 4.16
N TRP A 63 9.03 16.56 4.92
CA TRP A 63 8.54 17.90 5.26
C TRP A 63 9.58 18.69 6.05
N ARG A 64 10.23 18.06 7.04
CA ARG A 64 11.32 18.65 7.78
C ARG A 64 12.51 19.00 6.88
N TYR A 65 12.92 18.04 6.03
CA TYR A 65 14.00 18.23 5.08
C TYR A 65 13.76 19.41 4.12
N LEU A 66 12.58 19.46 3.51
CA LEU A 66 12.23 20.53 2.58
C LEU A 66 12.19 21.89 3.29
N ASN A 67 11.57 21.97 4.45
CA ASN A 67 11.49 23.21 5.22
C ASN A 67 12.88 23.75 5.62
N GLU A 68 13.77 22.91 6.09
CA GLU A 68 15.16 23.27 6.42
C GLU A 68 15.93 23.81 5.20
N ASN A 69 15.78 23.14 4.03
CA ASN A 69 16.50 23.52 2.82
C ASN A 69 15.89 24.75 2.12
N ILE A 70 14.60 24.95 2.21
CA ILE A 70 13.94 26.17 1.69
C ILE A 70 14.34 27.37 2.57
N VAL A 71 14.25 27.26 3.88
CA VAL A 71 14.62 28.33 4.81
C VAL A 71 16.10 28.72 4.70
N SER A 72 16.97 27.76 4.46
CA SER A 72 18.41 28.02 4.24
C SER A 72 18.71 28.59 2.84
N GLY A 73 17.75 28.60 1.92
CA GLY A 73 17.93 29.00 0.53
C GLY A 73 18.69 27.97 -0.31
N ALA A 74 18.84 26.75 0.18
CA ALA A 74 19.45 25.65 -0.59
C ALA A 74 18.51 25.12 -1.69
N ILE A 75 17.20 25.20 -1.48
CA ILE A 75 16.16 24.89 -2.46
C ILE A 75 15.41 26.20 -2.74
N LEU A 76 15.49 26.69 -3.98
CA LEU A 76 14.77 27.89 -4.44
C LEU A 76 13.47 27.52 -5.18
N ASP A 77 13.47 26.36 -5.82
CA ASP A 77 12.33 25.73 -6.47
C ASP A 77 12.51 24.22 -6.50
N PHE A 78 11.50 23.46 -6.91
CA PHE A 78 11.56 22.01 -6.94
C PHE A 78 11.99 21.41 -8.28
N SER A 79 12.33 22.23 -9.28
CA SER A 79 12.63 21.75 -10.63
C SER A 79 13.78 20.72 -10.70
N ALA A 80 14.78 20.87 -9.82
CA ALA A 80 15.93 19.96 -9.75
C ALA A 80 15.64 18.70 -8.91
N GLN A 81 14.53 18.65 -8.17
CA GLN A 81 14.17 17.56 -7.29
C GLN A 81 13.08 16.63 -7.85
N TYR A 82 12.44 17.02 -8.96
CA TYR A 82 11.41 16.18 -9.56
C TYR A 82 11.97 14.88 -10.09
N ARG A 83 11.30 13.80 -9.76
CA ARG A 83 11.58 12.48 -10.30
C ARG A 83 11.27 12.43 -11.80
N THR A 84 12.15 11.83 -12.56
CA THR A 84 11.94 11.51 -13.98
C THR A 84 11.44 10.07 -14.16
N ASP A 85 10.78 9.80 -15.27
CA ASP A 85 10.47 8.44 -15.70
C ASP A 85 11.71 7.71 -16.25
N PHE A 86 11.57 6.46 -16.65
CA PHE A 86 12.63 5.66 -17.24
C PHE A 86 13.25 6.27 -18.54
N ASN A 87 12.52 7.15 -19.20
CA ASN A 87 12.99 7.84 -20.42
C ASN A 87 13.64 9.18 -20.11
N GLY A 88 13.78 9.56 -18.85
CA GLY A 88 14.35 10.83 -18.42
C GLY A 88 13.38 12.02 -18.51
N ASN A 89 12.09 11.79 -18.76
CA ASN A 89 11.09 12.84 -18.73
C ASN A 89 10.64 13.08 -17.30
N VAL A 90 10.40 14.32 -16.93
CA VAL A 90 9.82 14.65 -15.63
C VAL A 90 8.39 14.15 -15.59
N ASN A 91 8.07 13.33 -14.58
CA ASN A 91 6.72 12.88 -14.35
C ASN A 91 5.84 14.06 -13.95
N VAL A 92 4.73 14.20 -14.63
CA VAL A 92 3.72 15.22 -14.36
C VAL A 92 2.40 14.59 -13.96
N LEU A 93 1.55 15.36 -13.30
CA LEU A 93 0.23 14.89 -12.86
C LEU A 93 -0.66 14.53 -14.04
N ASP A 94 -0.61 15.32 -15.09
CA ASP A 94 -1.41 15.16 -16.29
C ASP A 94 -0.60 14.46 -17.40
N ASP A 95 -1.06 13.27 -17.79
CA ASP A 95 -0.64 12.57 -18.99
C ASP A 95 -1.84 12.52 -19.96
N PRO A 96 -2.14 13.64 -20.67
CA PRO A 96 -3.35 13.78 -21.46
C PRO A 96 -3.45 12.78 -22.61
N ALA A 97 -2.34 12.23 -23.04
CA ALA A 97 -2.31 11.23 -24.12
C ALA A 97 -2.47 9.80 -23.60
N ASP A 98 -2.37 9.59 -22.28
CA ASP A 98 -2.33 8.27 -21.63
C ASP A 98 -1.37 7.28 -22.30
N THR A 99 -0.30 7.80 -22.87
CA THR A 99 0.63 7.06 -23.73
C THR A 99 1.90 6.64 -23.00
N ASN A 100 2.24 7.28 -21.88
CA ASN A 100 3.43 6.95 -21.12
C ASN A 100 3.16 5.74 -20.19
N PRO A 101 3.70 4.54 -20.50
CA PRO A 101 3.53 3.38 -19.66
C PRO A 101 4.28 3.49 -18.32
N TYR A 102 5.23 4.41 -18.22
CA TYR A 102 6.06 4.66 -17.03
C TYR A 102 5.56 5.84 -16.19
N TYR A 103 4.36 6.34 -16.48
CA TYR A 103 3.72 7.33 -15.63
C TYR A 103 3.53 6.77 -14.21
N PHE A 104 3.93 7.52 -13.19
CA PHE A 104 4.04 7.00 -11.82
C PHE A 104 2.75 6.38 -11.27
N ARG A 105 1.56 6.84 -11.70
CA ARG A 105 0.28 6.28 -11.26
C ARG A 105 -0.13 4.98 -11.96
N LYS A 106 0.52 4.65 -13.05
CA LYS A 106 0.31 3.37 -13.76
C LYS A 106 1.16 2.25 -13.17
N LEU A 107 2.24 2.60 -12.47
CA LEU A 107 3.14 1.65 -11.83
C LEU A 107 2.60 1.26 -10.46
N THR A 108 2.82 0.02 -10.10
CA THR A 108 2.59 -0.46 -8.74
C THR A 108 3.60 0.15 -7.77
N ASP A 109 3.28 0.15 -6.48
CA ASP A 109 4.20 0.69 -5.46
C ASP A 109 5.51 -0.09 -5.40
N GLU A 110 5.47 -1.40 -5.66
CA GLU A 110 6.65 -2.25 -5.75
C GLU A 110 7.54 -1.85 -6.94
N GLU A 111 6.96 -1.62 -8.10
CA GLU A 111 7.69 -1.18 -9.30
C GLU A 111 8.30 0.20 -9.11
N LEU A 112 7.57 1.13 -8.49
CA LEU A 112 8.10 2.47 -8.17
C LEU A 112 9.29 2.41 -7.23
N VAL A 113 9.19 1.65 -6.15
CA VAL A 113 10.30 1.48 -5.20
C VAL A 113 11.48 0.79 -5.87
N ALA A 114 11.25 -0.23 -6.70
CA ALA A 114 12.30 -0.91 -7.43
C ALA A 114 13.01 0.01 -8.43
N ASP A 115 12.26 0.88 -9.11
CA ASP A 115 12.81 1.89 -10.02
C ASP A 115 13.67 2.92 -9.28
N VAL A 116 13.17 3.44 -8.15
CA VAL A 116 13.91 4.41 -7.33
C VAL A 116 15.19 3.79 -6.75
N ILE A 117 15.18 2.52 -6.36
CA ILE A 117 16.39 1.81 -5.90
C ILE A 117 17.41 1.67 -7.03
N LYS A 118 16.96 1.38 -8.25
CA LYS A 118 17.80 1.20 -9.43
C LYS A 118 18.43 2.51 -9.88
N ASP A 119 17.67 3.58 -9.86
CA ASP A 119 18.09 4.93 -10.18
C ASP A 119 17.65 5.90 -9.08
N PRO A 120 18.49 6.14 -8.06
CA PRO A 120 18.15 7.01 -6.94
C PRO A 120 18.19 8.51 -7.27
N ALA A 121 18.52 8.88 -8.50
CA ALA A 121 18.55 10.29 -8.89
C ALA A 121 17.18 10.94 -8.66
N ASN A 122 17.19 12.13 -8.06
CA ASN A 122 15.99 12.91 -7.75
C ASN A 122 15.00 12.19 -6.80
N ALA A 123 15.47 11.24 -6.00
CA ALA A 123 14.74 10.74 -4.85
C ALA A 123 15.31 11.35 -3.57
N ILE A 124 14.44 11.79 -2.65
CA ILE A 124 14.88 12.42 -1.40
C ILE A 124 15.32 11.34 -0.42
N PHE A 125 14.51 10.29 -0.28
CA PHE A 125 14.82 9.14 0.55
C PHE A 125 14.58 7.85 -0.23
N VAL A 126 15.52 6.92 -0.13
CA VAL A 126 15.46 5.63 -0.84
C VAL A 126 15.55 4.49 0.17
N ASN A 127 14.45 3.75 0.31
CA ASN A 127 14.35 2.57 1.17
C ASN A 127 14.93 2.82 2.59
N GLN A 128 14.64 4.01 3.12
CA GLN A 128 15.14 4.45 4.42
C GLN A 128 14.45 3.70 5.55
N PRO A 129 15.17 3.04 6.47
CA PRO A 129 14.55 2.34 7.59
C PRO A 129 14.04 3.33 8.65
N LEU A 130 12.97 2.96 9.35
CA LEU A 130 12.53 3.70 10.52
C LEU A 130 13.52 3.49 11.69
N PRO A 131 13.77 4.55 12.49
CA PRO A 131 14.71 4.45 13.61
C PRO A 131 14.36 3.37 14.63
N ASP A 132 13.07 3.20 14.92
CA ASP A 132 12.57 2.28 15.93
C ASP A 132 12.26 0.87 15.38
N ASP A 133 12.14 0.70 14.06
CA ASP A 133 11.84 -0.58 13.43
C ASP A 133 12.44 -0.66 12.01
N ASN A 134 13.59 -1.28 11.91
CA ASN A 134 14.30 -1.45 10.64
C ASN A 134 13.61 -2.41 9.65
N THR A 135 12.52 -3.07 10.04
CA THR A 135 11.70 -3.89 9.14
C THR A 135 10.69 -3.05 8.34
N LEU A 136 10.53 -1.80 8.73
CA LEU A 136 9.72 -0.80 8.07
C LEU A 136 10.65 0.16 7.33
N THR A 137 10.35 0.42 6.07
CA THR A 137 11.11 1.37 5.27
C THR A 137 10.20 2.30 4.52
N TYR A 138 10.72 3.46 4.14
CA TYR A 138 10.02 4.39 3.28
C TYR A 138 10.90 4.88 2.14
N THR A 139 10.27 5.24 1.04
CA THR A 139 10.88 5.85 -0.13
C THR A 139 10.08 7.09 -0.47
N VAL A 140 10.78 8.21 -0.69
CA VAL A 140 10.14 9.52 -0.94
C VAL A 140 10.77 10.19 -2.14
N PHE A 141 9.93 10.68 -3.04
CA PHE A 141 10.31 11.49 -4.19
C PHE A 141 9.24 12.52 -4.51
N LEU A 142 9.62 13.52 -5.30
CA LEU A 142 8.73 14.59 -5.74
C LEU A 142 8.31 14.39 -7.18
N ILE A 143 7.06 14.71 -7.46
CA ILE A 143 6.50 14.73 -8.81
C ILE A 143 6.01 16.16 -9.10
N ASN A 144 6.30 16.63 -10.31
CA ASN A 144 5.73 17.88 -10.78
C ASN A 144 4.19 17.77 -10.86
N ASN A 145 3.51 18.75 -10.28
CA ASN A 145 2.04 18.83 -10.31
C ASN A 145 1.51 19.54 -11.57
N GLU A 146 2.39 20.11 -12.39
CA GLU A 146 2.01 20.83 -13.59
C GLU A 146 1.70 19.89 -14.76
N ALA A 147 0.86 20.38 -15.68
CA ALA A 147 0.60 19.69 -16.93
C ALA A 147 1.86 19.62 -17.81
N ALA A 148 1.93 18.63 -18.69
CA ALA A 148 3.04 18.48 -19.62
C ALA A 148 3.27 19.76 -20.45
N GLY A 149 4.50 20.27 -20.43
CA GLY A 149 4.90 21.47 -21.18
C GLY A 149 4.75 22.80 -20.44
N VAL A 150 4.28 22.78 -19.19
CA VAL A 150 4.27 23.95 -18.31
C VAL A 150 5.62 24.10 -17.60
N ALA A 151 5.98 25.32 -17.23
CA ALA A 151 7.22 25.60 -16.51
C ALA A 151 7.25 24.89 -15.15
N GLN A 152 8.40 24.34 -14.81
CA GLN A 152 8.60 23.48 -13.61
C GLN A 152 9.39 24.20 -12.51
N ASN A 153 9.38 25.52 -12.50
CA ASN A 153 10.20 26.34 -11.62
C ASN A 153 9.37 27.01 -10.53
N ASP A 154 8.50 26.28 -9.92
CA ASP A 154 7.69 26.74 -8.80
C ASP A 154 7.97 25.94 -7.51
N MET A 155 7.25 26.26 -6.46
CA MET A 155 7.32 25.62 -5.14
C MET A 155 6.11 24.70 -4.91
N ASN A 156 5.45 24.26 -5.98
CA ASN A 156 4.31 23.36 -5.92
C ASN A 156 4.73 21.97 -6.40
N CYS A 157 4.39 20.95 -5.66
CA CYS A 157 4.75 19.58 -6.01
C CYS A 157 3.78 18.57 -5.42
N ILE A 158 3.83 17.35 -5.94
CA ILE A 158 3.25 16.19 -5.27
C ILE A 158 4.38 15.44 -4.58
N ILE A 159 4.28 15.33 -3.26
CA ILE A 159 5.15 14.45 -2.48
C ILE A 159 4.56 13.05 -2.55
N VAL A 160 5.34 12.10 -3.04
CA VAL A 160 4.98 10.68 -3.07
C VAL A 160 5.81 9.95 -2.03
N CYS A 161 5.12 9.43 -1.00
CA CYS A 161 5.73 8.64 0.06
C CYS A 161 5.24 7.20 -0.05
N ILE A 162 6.16 6.25 -0.21
CA ILE A 162 5.82 4.83 -0.27
C ILE A 162 6.42 4.15 0.95
N GLY A 163 5.55 3.74 1.87
CA GLY A 163 5.92 2.94 3.03
C GLY A 163 5.85 1.45 2.72
N ARG A 164 6.79 0.70 3.28
CA ARG A 164 6.88 -0.76 3.12
C ARG A 164 6.93 -1.45 4.47
N ALA A 165 6.13 -2.52 4.60
CA ALA A 165 6.17 -3.44 5.73
C ALA A 165 6.33 -4.89 5.26
N GLY A 166 7.32 -5.59 5.79
CA GLY A 166 7.63 -6.95 5.36
C GLY A 166 8.15 -7.02 3.93
N ARG A 167 7.78 -8.08 3.20
CA ARG A 167 8.32 -8.30 1.84
C ARG A 167 7.54 -7.59 0.75
N ASN A 168 6.21 -7.62 0.80
CA ASN A 168 5.34 -7.27 -0.33
C ASN A 168 4.17 -6.37 0.06
N THR A 169 4.20 -5.73 1.22
CA THR A 169 3.15 -4.81 1.63
C THR A 169 3.66 -3.39 1.49
N TYR A 170 3.05 -2.66 0.58
CA TYR A 170 3.36 -1.27 0.29
C TYR A 170 2.11 -0.42 0.47
N VAL A 171 2.29 0.81 0.88
CA VAL A 171 1.24 1.84 0.93
C VAL A 171 1.81 3.14 0.41
N ARG A 172 1.10 3.76 -0.52
CA ARG A 172 1.45 5.05 -1.12
C ARG A 172 0.60 6.17 -0.53
N LEU A 173 1.25 7.25 -0.16
CA LEU A 173 0.65 8.54 0.13
C LEU A 173 1.07 9.54 -0.95
N GLU A 174 0.11 10.25 -1.52
CA GLU A 174 0.34 11.34 -2.46
C GLU A 174 -0.21 12.62 -1.84
N ILE A 175 0.64 13.61 -1.65
CA ILE A 175 0.29 14.85 -0.96
C ILE A 175 0.66 16.01 -1.85
N LEU A 176 -0.34 16.79 -2.27
CA LEU A 176 -0.12 18.04 -2.98
C LEU A 176 0.35 19.12 -1.99
N VAL A 177 1.48 19.71 -2.27
CA VAL A 177 2.06 20.81 -1.52
C VAL A 177 2.09 22.05 -2.39
N GLU A 178 1.51 23.13 -1.89
CA GLU A 178 1.53 24.45 -2.50
C GLU A 178 2.16 25.43 -1.53
N ILE A 179 3.33 25.94 -1.84
CA ILE A 179 4.04 26.92 -1.00
C ILE A 179 3.79 28.31 -1.56
N GLN A 180 3.00 29.08 -0.85
CA GLN A 180 2.74 30.49 -1.20
C GLN A 180 3.93 31.34 -0.74
N SER A 181 4.57 32.03 -1.68
CA SER A 181 5.53 33.09 -1.35
C SER A 181 4.76 34.29 -0.78
N THR A 182 4.95 34.60 0.49
CA THR A 182 4.47 35.82 1.14
C THR A 182 5.36 37.01 0.81
#